data_0eaaf520df1b793a387a42a930879904
#
_entry.id   0eaaf520df1b793a387a42a930879904
#
_cell.length_a   1.000
_cell.length_b   1.000
_cell.length_c   1.000
_cell.angle_alpha   90.00
_cell.angle_beta   90.00
_cell.angle_gamma   90.00
#
_symmetry.space_group_name_H-M   'P 1'
#
loop_
_entity.id
_entity.type
_entity.pdbx_description
1 polymer ?
#
loop_
_entity_poly.entity_id
_entity_poly.type
_entity_poly.pdbx_seq_one_letter_code
_entity_poly.pdbx_strand_id
1 'polypeptide(L)'
;MRVFGAALLAGMALVPPFRVIVLPAQLRGMMSAVWVTNNRHWDELAGQNTLTQLLGTGRPTQLEYLGCLAGDVANDTLFVRRLVQAAHLKQLQFAVSGDCEGVPDLVGTWHTHPYHADAAGRAQKEPGLSALDLESFAAARELVTIVMWDLDSLDAAMKTPDGALRHPAPVAVR
;
A
#
# COMPACT_ATOMS: atom_id res chain seq x y z
N MET A 1 22.62 42.02 -28.20
CA MET A 1 22.15 41.70 -26.86
C MET A 1 21.77 40.21 -26.82
N ARG A 2 22.62 39.36 -26.22
CA ARG A 2 22.34 37.91 -26.09
C ARG A 2 21.82 37.68 -24.66
N VAL A 3 20.57 37.29 -24.55
CA VAL A 3 19.96 36.90 -23.28
C VAL A 3 20.32 35.45 -22.99
N PHE A 4 21.21 35.20 -22.03
CA PHE A 4 21.47 33.88 -21.52
C PHE A 4 20.32 33.46 -20.60
N GLY A 5 19.50 32.53 -21.06
CA GLY A 5 18.53 31.86 -20.22
C GLY A 5 19.25 30.93 -19.26
N ALA A 6 19.23 31.27 -17.98
CA ALA A 6 19.64 30.36 -16.91
C ALA A 6 18.61 29.25 -16.80
N ALA A 7 18.96 28.04 -17.24
CA ALA A 7 18.16 26.84 -16.93
C ALA A 7 18.30 26.57 -15.43
N LEU A 8 17.22 26.77 -14.69
CA LEU A 8 17.08 26.26 -13.31
C LEU A 8 17.06 24.72 -13.40
N LEU A 9 18.20 24.10 -13.15
CA LEU A 9 18.27 22.71 -12.75
C LEU A 9 17.60 22.61 -11.36
N ALA A 10 16.31 22.26 -11.35
CA ALA A 10 15.66 21.83 -10.13
C ALA A 10 16.44 20.60 -9.63
N GLY A 11 17.24 20.80 -8.59
CA GLY A 11 18.02 19.75 -7.97
C GLY A 11 17.04 18.66 -7.49
N MET A 12 17.04 17.51 -8.13
CA MET A 12 16.47 16.31 -7.56
C MET A 12 17.24 16.05 -6.27
N ALA A 13 16.60 16.30 -5.14
CA ALA A 13 17.15 15.92 -3.85
C ALA A 13 17.45 14.42 -3.93
N LEU A 14 18.73 14.05 -3.92
CA LEU A 14 19.14 12.65 -3.88
C LEU A 14 18.55 12.04 -2.62
N VAL A 15 17.65 11.09 -2.80
CA VAL A 15 17.10 10.33 -1.67
C VAL A 15 18.26 9.61 -1.01
N PRO A 16 18.45 9.78 0.31
CA PRO A 16 19.51 9.06 1.01
C PRO A 16 19.30 7.55 0.84
N PRO A 17 20.37 6.78 0.63
CA PRO A 17 20.26 5.33 0.54
C PRO A 17 19.71 4.76 1.83
N PHE A 18 18.73 3.88 1.75
CA PHE A 18 18.26 3.11 2.88
C PHE A 18 18.19 1.62 2.53
N ARG A 19 18.23 0.76 3.54
CA ARG A 19 18.35 -0.70 3.38
C ARG A 19 17.22 -1.46 4.06
N VAL A 20 16.55 -0.82 5.01
CA VAL A 20 15.49 -1.41 5.81
C VAL A 20 14.37 -0.39 6.03
N ILE A 21 13.15 -0.88 6.05
CA ILE A 21 11.96 -0.11 6.40
C ILE A 21 11.63 -0.44 7.87
N VAL A 22 11.50 0.56 8.72
CA VAL A 22 11.03 0.40 10.09
C VAL A 22 9.57 0.82 10.16
N LEU A 23 8.72 -0.13 10.51
CA LEU A 23 7.28 0.07 10.71
C LEU A 23 6.98 -0.10 12.20
N PRO A 24 6.58 0.96 12.93
CA PRO A 24 6.18 0.85 14.32
C PRO A 24 5.04 -0.17 14.51
N ALA A 25 5.13 -0.98 15.57
CA ALA A 25 4.11 -2.00 15.86
C ALA A 25 2.69 -1.41 15.98
N GLN A 26 2.58 -0.18 16.51
CA GLN A 26 1.32 0.54 16.57
C GLN A 26 0.73 0.81 15.17
N LEU A 27 1.56 1.27 14.22
CA LEU A 27 1.10 1.53 12.84
C LEU A 27 0.74 0.23 12.13
N ARG A 28 1.53 -0.83 12.35
CA ARG A 28 1.16 -2.15 11.85
C ARG A 28 -0.20 -2.61 12.40
N GLY A 29 -0.46 -2.39 13.69
CA GLY A 29 -1.76 -2.69 14.30
C GLY A 29 -2.91 -1.90 13.66
N MET A 30 -2.68 -0.63 13.29
CA MET A 30 -3.66 0.17 12.54
C MET A 30 -3.91 -0.41 11.14
N MET A 31 -2.86 -0.82 10.42
CA MET A 31 -2.99 -1.49 9.13
C MET A 31 -3.80 -2.79 9.26
N SER A 32 -3.53 -3.60 10.29
CA SER A 32 -4.29 -4.82 10.60
C SER A 32 -5.76 -4.53 10.86
N ALA A 33 -6.08 -3.47 11.59
CA ALA A 33 -7.48 -3.07 11.84
C ALA A 33 -8.21 -2.66 10.56
N VAL A 34 -7.53 -1.94 9.66
CA VAL A 34 -8.07 -1.60 8.33
C VAL A 34 -8.27 -2.86 7.50
N TRP A 35 -7.29 -3.76 7.47
CA TRP A 35 -7.39 -5.03 6.75
C TRP A 35 -8.60 -5.84 7.24
N VAL A 36 -8.75 -6.03 8.56
CA VAL A 36 -9.90 -6.71 9.17
C VAL A 36 -11.22 -6.05 8.76
N THR A 37 -11.29 -4.71 8.78
CA THR A 37 -12.50 -3.97 8.43
C THR A 37 -12.92 -4.21 6.98
N ASN A 38 -11.95 -4.30 6.07
CA ASN A 38 -12.20 -4.54 4.64
C ASN A 38 -12.34 -6.02 4.28
N ASN A 39 -12.15 -6.93 5.25
CA ASN A 39 -12.26 -8.38 5.07
C ASN A 39 -13.37 -9.03 5.91
N ARG A 40 -14.12 -8.26 6.68
CA ARG A 40 -15.04 -8.75 7.72
C ARG A 40 -16.10 -9.76 7.30
N HIS A 41 -16.38 -9.84 6.01
CA HIS A 41 -17.55 -10.60 5.58
C HIS A 41 -17.28 -12.05 5.18
N TRP A 42 -16.04 -12.51 5.23
CA TRP A 42 -15.81 -13.89 4.86
C TRP A 42 -16.42 -14.86 5.87
N ASP A 43 -16.28 -14.57 7.16
CA ASP A 43 -16.85 -15.40 8.23
C ASP A 43 -18.37 -15.19 8.38
N GLU A 44 -18.85 -13.99 8.12
CA GLU A 44 -20.29 -13.67 8.17
C GLU A 44 -21.05 -14.17 6.95
N LEU A 45 -20.46 -14.20 5.77
CA LEU A 45 -21.07 -14.74 4.55
C LEU A 45 -21.19 -16.27 4.59
N ALA A 46 -20.28 -16.96 5.26
CA ALA A 46 -20.41 -18.41 5.51
C ALA A 46 -21.63 -18.74 6.39
N GLY A 47 -22.17 -17.75 7.13
CA GLY A 47 -23.34 -17.88 7.99
C GLY A 47 -24.58 -17.12 7.54
N GLN A 48 -24.49 -16.21 6.56
CA GLN A 48 -25.64 -15.40 6.12
C GLN A 48 -26.33 -16.00 4.89
N ASN A 49 -27.58 -16.29 5.13
CA ASN A 49 -28.67 -16.65 4.26
C ASN A 49 -28.47 -16.43 2.74
N THR A 50 -28.63 -17.52 2.02
CA THR A 50 -28.87 -17.67 0.58
C THR A 50 -29.78 -16.58 -0.04
N LEU A 51 -30.62 -15.92 0.75
CA LEU A 51 -31.56 -14.91 0.30
C LEU A 51 -30.90 -13.56 -0.06
N THR A 52 -29.92 -13.11 0.72
CA THR A 52 -29.18 -11.85 0.44
C THR A 52 -28.27 -12.00 -0.79
N GLN A 53 -27.72 -13.19 -1.00
CA GLN A 53 -26.97 -13.51 -2.22
C GLN A 53 -27.89 -13.56 -3.44
N LEU A 54 -29.10 -14.12 -3.30
CA LEU A 54 -30.08 -14.23 -4.39
C LEU A 54 -30.64 -12.88 -4.81
N LEU A 55 -30.76 -11.93 -3.90
CA LEU A 55 -31.33 -10.61 -4.14
C LEU A 55 -30.32 -9.58 -4.64
N GLY A 56 -29.03 -9.93 -4.73
CA GLY A 56 -27.98 -9.03 -5.25
C GLY A 56 -27.80 -7.75 -4.45
N THR A 57 -28.33 -7.68 -3.21
CA THR A 57 -28.29 -6.48 -2.36
C THR A 57 -27.05 -6.40 -1.48
N GLY A 58 -26.19 -7.43 -1.50
CA GLY A 58 -24.92 -7.43 -0.79
C GLY A 58 -23.90 -6.59 -1.57
N ARG A 59 -23.47 -5.45 -1.01
CA ARG A 59 -22.27 -4.78 -1.53
C ARG A 59 -21.09 -5.72 -1.33
N PRO A 60 -20.17 -5.83 -2.32
CA PRO A 60 -18.92 -6.52 -2.09
C PRO A 60 -18.21 -5.81 -0.93
N THR A 61 -17.95 -6.54 0.13
CA THR A 61 -17.43 -5.98 1.38
C THR A 61 -15.95 -6.25 1.52
N GLN A 62 -15.41 -6.99 0.58
CA GLN A 62 -13.99 -7.24 0.41
C GLN A 62 -13.45 -6.23 -0.59
N LEU A 63 -12.90 -5.17 -0.07
CA LEU A 63 -12.40 -4.05 -0.86
C LEU A 63 -10.93 -3.83 -0.54
N GLU A 64 -10.12 -3.60 -1.56
CA GLU A 64 -8.78 -3.09 -1.33
C GLU A 64 -8.83 -1.70 -0.70
N TYR A 65 -7.88 -1.43 0.16
CA TYR A 65 -7.68 -0.13 0.78
C TYR A 65 -6.32 0.43 0.39
N LEU A 66 -6.23 1.73 0.15
CA LEU A 66 -5.00 2.46 -0.11
C LEU A 66 -4.80 3.55 0.94
N GLY A 67 -3.61 3.62 1.48
CA GLY A 67 -3.17 4.69 2.36
C GLY A 67 -1.77 5.19 2.01
N CYS A 68 -1.44 6.35 2.52
CA CYS A 68 -0.16 7.01 2.34
C CYS A 68 0.73 6.77 3.55
N LEU A 69 2.01 6.57 3.31
CA LEU A 69 3.05 6.45 4.34
C LEU A 69 3.81 7.76 4.41
N ALA A 70 3.78 8.41 5.56
CA ALA A 70 4.62 9.57 5.83
C ALA A 70 5.73 9.20 6.80
N GLY A 71 6.95 9.72 6.56
CA GLY A 71 8.11 9.35 7.35
C GLY A 71 9.39 10.04 6.90
N ASP A 72 10.52 9.51 7.32
CA ASP A 72 11.86 10.07 7.04
C ASP A 72 12.88 8.97 6.83
N VAL A 73 13.99 9.33 6.18
CA VAL A 73 15.16 8.44 6.04
C VAL A 73 16.29 8.98 6.91
N ALA A 74 16.78 8.16 7.82
CA ALA A 74 17.91 8.48 8.67
C ALA A 74 18.80 7.22 8.85
N ASN A 75 20.11 7.41 8.77
CA ASN A 75 21.10 6.34 9.02
C ASN A 75 20.80 5.04 8.25
N ASP A 76 20.62 5.13 6.93
CA ASP A 76 20.29 4.02 6.03
C ASP A 76 18.96 3.28 6.34
N THR A 77 18.08 3.90 7.10
CA THR A 77 16.79 3.34 7.53
C THR A 77 15.66 4.30 7.14
N LEU A 78 14.62 3.76 6.51
CA LEU A 78 13.37 4.50 6.29
C LEU A 78 12.43 4.22 7.47
N PHE A 79 12.06 5.28 8.18
CA PHE A 79 11.13 5.21 9.30
C PHE A 79 9.75 5.66 8.85
N VAL A 80 8.77 4.77 8.91
CA VAL A 80 7.36 5.15 8.78
C VAL A 80 6.91 5.79 10.09
N ARG A 81 6.42 7.03 10.03
CA ARG A 81 6.01 7.80 11.21
C ARG A 81 4.49 7.91 11.33
N ARG A 82 3.78 7.93 10.22
CA ARG A 82 2.32 8.10 10.18
C ARG A 82 1.72 7.34 9.02
N LEU A 83 0.50 6.86 9.22
CA LEU A 83 -0.41 6.44 8.17
C LEU A 83 -1.40 7.58 7.92
N VAL A 84 -1.61 7.93 6.66
CA VAL A 84 -2.56 8.94 6.24
C VAL A 84 -3.51 8.29 5.24
N GLN A 85 -4.78 8.58 5.34
CA GLN A 85 -5.75 8.10 4.35
C GLN A 85 -5.49 8.77 3.01
N ALA A 86 -5.50 7.99 1.93
CA ALA A 86 -5.41 8.55 0.58
C ALA A 86 -6.65 9.41 0.28
N ALA A 87 -6.44 10.56 -0.37
CA ALA A 87 -7.53 11.36 -0.89
C ALA A 87 -8.17 10.68 -2.10
N HIS A 88 -9.42 11.02 -2.40
CA HIS A 88 -10.15 10.49 -3.58
C HIS A 88 -10.16 8.96 -3.70
N LEU A 89 -10.15 8.28 -2.54
CA LEU A 89 -10.09 6.82 -2.46
C LEU A 89 -11.25 6.17 -3.20
N LYS A 90 -10.92 5.31 -4.17
CA LYS A 90 -11.85 4.46 -4.90
C LYS A 90 -11.46 3.02 -4.67
N GLN A 91 -12.33 2.26 -4.04
CA GLN A 91 -12.08 0.89 -3.62
C GLN A 91 -12.91 -0.07 -4.45
N LEU A 92 -12.25 -1.08 -4.99
CA LEU A 92 -12.84 -2.23 -5.66
C LEU A 92 -12.33 -3.50 -4.99
N GLN A 93 -12.85 -4.65 -5.39
CA GLN A 93 -12.44 -5.94 -4.83
C GLN A 93 -11.01 -6.33 -5.22
N PHE A 94 -10.56 -5.93 -6.41
CA PHE A 94 -9.25 -6.30 -6.98
C PHE A 94 -8.48 -5.08 -7.49
N ALA A 95 -8.83 -3.91 -7.04
CA ALA A 95 -8.13 -2.70 -7.39
C ALA A 95 -8.47 -1.57 -6.43
N VAL A 96 -7.51 -0.72 -6.20
CA VAL A 96 -7.70 0.50 -5.42
C VAL A 96 -6.97 1.65 -6.08
N SER A 97 -7.53 2.83 -6.02
CA SER A 97 -6.87 4.06 -6.42
C SER A 97 -7.15 5.17 -5.42
N GLY A 98 -6.23 6.09 -5.32
CA GLY A 98 -6.31 7.25 -4.44
C GLY A 98 -5.11 8.15 -4.66
N ASP A 99 -5.08 9.25 -3.94
CA ASP A 99 -4.07 10.28 -4.09
C ASP A 99 -3.38 10.56 -2.76
N CYS A 100 -2.06 10.57 -2.79
CA CYS A 100 -1.20 10.94 -1.67
C CYS A 100 -0.50 12.30 -1.89
N GLU A 101 -0.82 13.00 -2.98
CA GLU A 101 -0.27 14.32 -3.25
C GLU A 101 -0.62 15.30 -2.11
N GLY A 102 0.35 16.10 -1.69
CA GLY A 102 0.18 17.03 -0.58
C GLY A 102 0.30 16.43 0.82
N VAL A 103 0.54 15.13 0.96
CA VAL A 103 0.88 14.54 2.26
C VAL A 103 2.30 14.98 2.63
N PRO A 104 2.49 15.74 3.72
CA PRO A 104 3.83 16.14 4.16
C PRO A 104 4.67 14.93 4.53
N ASP A 105 5.95 14.94 4.13
CA ASP A 105 6.92 13.87 4.39
C ASP A 105 6.49 12.52 3.79
N LEU A 106 5.81 12.55 2.64
CA LEU A 106 5.40 11.35 1.92
C LEU A 106 6.63 10.52 1.54
N VAL A 107 6.65 9.27 1.99
CA VAL A 107 7.71 8.30 1.65
C VAL A 107 7.17 7.13 0.84
N GLY A 108 5.88 6.88 0.85
CA GLY A 108 5.33 5.75 0.12
C GLY A 108 3.83 5.57 0.25
N THR A 109 3.39 4.42 -0.21
CA THR A 109 2.00 3.97 -0.12
C THR A 109 1.91 2.61 0.55
N TRP A 110 0.73 2.25 1.01
CA TRP A 110 0.40 0.90 1.43
C TRP A 110 -1.02 0.57 1.00
N HIS A 111 -1.28 -0.70 0.72
CA HIS A 111 -2.61 -1.16 0.38
C HIS A 111 -2.90 -2.54 0.98
N THR A 112 -4.12 -3.00 0.84
CA THR A 112 -4.54 -4.30 1.33
C THR A 112 -4.97 -5.19 0.17
N HIS A 113 -4.62 -6.49 0.24
CA HIS A 113 -5.24 -7.53 -0.56
C HIS A 113 -6.27 -8.25 0.32
N PRO A 114 -7.57 -8.03 0.12
CA PRO A 114 -8.59 -8.79 0.81
C PRO A 114 -8.63 -10.24 0.28
N TYR A 115 -9.19 -11.15 1.07
CA TYR A 115 -9.47 -12.47 0.55
C TYR A 115 -10.54 -12.39 -0.54
N HIS A 116 -10.46 -13.26 -1.51
CA HIS A 116 -11.48 -13.43 -2.53
C HIS A 116 -11.97 -14.89 -2.58
N ALA A 117 -13.14 -15.11 -3.15
CA ALA A 117 -13.69 -16.45 -3.30
C ALA A 117 -13.20 -17.08 -4.61
N ASP A 118 -12.76 -18.33 -4.54
CA ASP A 118 -12.60 -19.14 -5.74
C ASP A 118 -13.97 -19.60 -6.30
N ALA A 119 -13.95 -20.29 -7.43
CA ALA A 119 -15.17 -20.80 -8.06
C ALA A 119 -15.99 -21.76 -7.16
N ALA A 120 -15.38 -22.35 -6.14
CA ALA A 120 -16.04 -23.19 -5.14
C ALA A 120 -16.46 -22.41 -3.88
N GLY A 121 -16.30 -21.09 -3.87
CA GLY A 121 -16.63 -20.24 -2.73
C GLY A 121 -15.62 -20.31 -1.58
N ARG A 122 -14.42 -20.84 -1.78
CA ARG A 122 -13.40 -20.95 -0.74
C ARG A 122 -12.56 -19.69 -0.71
N ALA A 123 -12.19 -19.23 0.49
CA ALA A 123 -11.30 -18.09 0.67
C ALA A 123 -9.93 -18.35 0.03
N GLN A 124 -9.52 -17.44 -0.83
CA GLN A 124 -8.20 -17.41 -1.45
C GLN A 124 -7.45 -16.18 -0.98
N LYS A 125 -6.18 -16.37 -0.67
CA LYS A 125 -5.25 -15.28 -0.34
C LYS A 125 -4.49 -14.91 -1.59
N GLU A 126 -4.20 -13.62 -1.76
CA GLU A 126 -3.27 -13.11 -2.75
C GLU A 126 -1.98 -12.66 -2.04
N PRO A 127 -0.98 -13.55 -1.91
CA PRO A 127 0.22 -13.26 -1.13
C PRO A 127 1.14 -12.25 -1.81
N GLY A 128 1.55 -11.22 -1.05
CA GLY A 128 2.56 -10.26 -1.48
C GLY A 128 2.07 -9.25 -2.52
N LEU A 129 3.02 -8.47 -3.02
CA LEU A 129 2.80 -7.51 -4.10
C LEU A 129 2.63 -8.23 -5.44
N SER A 130 1.55 -7.92 -6.14
CA SER A 130 1.31 -8.43 -7.49
C SER A 130 2.27 -7.82 -8.52
N ALA A 131 2.35 -8.40 -9.71
CA ALA A 131 3.14 -7.82 -10.80
C ALA A 131 2.66 -6.40 -11.17
N LEU A 132 1.35 -6.15 -11.11
CA LEU A 132 0.75 -4.84 -11.39
C LEU A 132 1.12 -3.81 -10.31
N ASP A 133 1.15 -4.22 -9.03
CA ASP A 133 1.59 -3.33 -7.94
C ASP A 133 3.05 -2.91 -8.14
N LEU A 134 3.91 -3.86 -8.48
CA LEU A 134 5.32 -3.58 -8.73
C LEU A 134 5.54 -2.68 -9.95
N GLU A 135 4.78 -2.89 -11.03
CA GLU A 135 4.82 -2.03 -12.22
C GLU A 135 4.33 -0.61 -11.90
N SER A 136 3.20 -0.50 -11.20
CA SER A 136 2.65 0.79 -10.76
C SER A 136 3.62 1.53 -9.84
N PHE A 137 4.20 0.81 -8.87
CA PHE A 137 5.20 1.38 -7.97
C PHE A 137 6.49 1.80 -8.70
N ALA A 138 6.94 1.03 -9.68
CA ALA A 138 8.13 1.40 -10.47
C ALA A 138 7.94 2.74 -11.20
N ALA A 139 6.73 3.01 -11.70
CA ALA A 139 6.37 4.25 -12.36
C ALA A 139 6.12 5.44 -11.41
N ALA A 140 5.80 5.17 -10.15
CA ALA A 140 5.50 6.18 -9.13
C ALA A 140 6.75 6.93 -8.64
N ARG A 141 6.59 7.96 -7.81
CA ARG A 141 7.70 8.73 -7.21
C ARG A 141 8.06 8.28 -5.80
N GLU A 142 7.21 7.52 -5.18
CA GLU A 142 7.33 7.00 -3.82
C GLU A 142 8.56 6.11 -3.68
N LEU A 143 9.12 6.09 -2.47
CA LEU A 143 10.32 5.33 -2.13
C LEU A 143 10.02 3.89 -1.75
N VAL A 144 8.83 3.66 -1.19
CA VAL A 144 8.39 2.35 -0.72
C VAL A 144 6.92 2.12 -1.04
N THR A 145 6.55 0.86 -1.22
CA THR A 145 5.17 0.39 -1.18
C THR A 145 5.08 -0.84 -0.29
N ILE A 146 3.99 -0.96 0.46
CA ILE A 146 3.74 -2.09 1.38
C ILE A 146 2.35 -2.64 1.07
N VAL A 147 2.21 -3.95 1.00
CA VAL A 147 0.91 -4.63 0.97
C VAL A 147 0.70 -5.44 2.24
N MET A 148 -0.51 -5.38 2.77
CA MET A 148 -0.98 -6.30 3.80
C MET A 148 -1.98 -7.26 3.18
N TRP A 149 -1.61 -8.53 3.08
CA TRP A 149 -2.40 -9.57 2.43
C TRP A 149 -2.97 -10.62 3.40
N ASP A 150 -2.60 -10.50 4.67
CA ASP A 150 -3.18 -11.26 5.78
C ASP A 150 -2.95 -10.48 7.08
N LEU A 151 -3.64 -10.87 8.14
CA LEU A 151 -3.61 -10.21 9.45
C LEU A 151 -2.17 -9.99 9.98
N ASP A 152 -1.29 -10.96 9.73
CA ASP A 152 0.09 -10.96 10.19
C ASP A 152 1.13 -10.91 9.06
N SER A 153 0.69 -10.70 7.83
CA SER A 153 1.55 -10.84 6.66
C SER A 153 1.65 -9.54 5.88
N LEU A 154 2.88 -9.09 5.73
CA LEU A 154 3.26 -7.92 4.93
C LEU A 154 4.25 -8.34 3.85
N ASP A 155 4.19 -7.67 2.73
CA ASP A 155 5.24 -7.64 1.72
C ASP A 155 5.53 -6.20 1.34
N ALA A 156 6.74 -5.92 0.89
CA ALA A 156 7.16 -4.57 0.57
C ALA A 156 8.15 -4.52 -0.60
N ALA A 157 8.08 -3.44 -1.35
CA ALA A 157 9.12 -3.08 -2.32
C ALA A 157 9.68 -1.70 -2.01
N MET A 158 10.92 -1.45 -2.40
CA MET A 158 11.61 -0.18 -2.21
C MET A 158 12.40 0.21 -3.45
N LYS A 159 12.61 1.51 -3.64
CA LYS A 159 13.53 2.03 -4.64
C LYS A 159 14.88 2.28 -4.02
N THR A 160 15.90 1.82 -4.69
CA THR A 160 17.30 2.12 -4.36
C THR A 160 17.69 3.52 -4.87
N PRO A 161 18.79 4.14 -4.40
CA PRO A 161 19.18 5.50 -4.79
C PRO A 161 19.43 5.67 -6.30
N ASP A 162 19.78 4.60 -7.00
CA ASP A 162 19.93 4.54 -8.45
C ASP A 162 18.60 4.32 -9.19
N GLY A 163 17.48 4.26 -8.44
CA GLY A 163 16.13 4.08 -8.98
C GLY A 163 15.78 2.62 -9.28
N ALA A 164 16.66 1.66 -9.00
CA ALA A 164 16.34 0.26 -9.17
C ALA A 164 15.31 -0.19 -8.12
N LEU A 165 14.47 -1.15 -8.50
CA LEU A 165 13.46 -1.71 -7.62
C LEU A 165 14.04 -2.92 -6.88
N ARG A 166 13.90 -2.93 -5.56
CA ARG A 166 14.22 -4.07 -4.70
C ARG A 166 12.94 -4.68 -4.14
N HIS A 167 12.72 -5.95 -4.43
CA HIS A 167 11.61 -6.74 -3.91
C HIS A 167 12.08 -8.19 -3.64
N PRO A 168 11.74 -8.81 -2.50
CA PRO A 168 11.12 -8.17 -1.35
C PRO A 168 12.07 -7.19 -0.63
N ALA A 169 11.50 -6.13 -0.06
CA ALA A 169 12.24 -5.19 0.78
C ALA A 169 12.17 -5.62 2.27
N PRO A 170 13.28 -5.48 3.04
CA PRO A 170 13.27 -5.80 4.45
C PRO A 170 12.39 -4.83 5.25
N VAL A 171 11.41 -5.35 5.99
CA VAL A 171 10.57 -4.60 6.93
C VAL A 171 10.82 -5.10 8.35
N ALA A 172 11.25 -4.19 9.23
CA ALA A 172 11.39 -4.44 10.65
C ALA A 172 10.20 -3.83 11.40
N VAL A 173 9.40 -4.66 12.06
CA VAL A 173 8.33 -4.20 12.95
C VAL A 173 8.89 -4.03 14.36
N ARG A 174 8.75 -2.84 14.96
CA ARG A 174 9.33 -2.51 16.29
C ARG A 174 8.31 -1.78 17.18
#